data_ebc9fe1a3a562a9e0237009f76943fee
#
_entry.id   ebc9fe1a3a562a9e0237009f76943fee
#
_cell.length_a   1.000
_cell.length_b   1.000
_cell.length_c   1.000
_cell.angle_alpha   90.00
_cell.angle_beta   90.00
_cell.angle_gamma   90.00
#
_symmetry.space_group_name_H-M   'P 1'
#
loop_
_entity.id
_entity.type
_entity.pdbx_description
1 polymer ?
#
loop_
_entity_poly.entity_id
_entity_poly.type
_entity_poly.pdbx_seq_one_letter_code
_entity_poly.pdbx_strand_id
1 'polypeptide(L)'
;MTFTRSLFRCFGSLALAACAAVAHAGSDVRSPCSLSPASDELVSDAADGRTLALAAHKPHALANWSVRWHQRERLWITLAETNRGDAPATIQAAFATDLQPDGASTSGLAAPPRTLAAHASVTERLSLYVPDDATTVAVQLHALSPGATVAATLAVECSDRRFDPGEMTRPAAALLDEALKLYSAGAADPIPNARQAIETVRVQASGAQDASDIAWAMRYLMISLHDFHSEIRPAGEPEAAAPAVAPVRPATVEMHDGIATLRLSTVGVTTEAELLDYAARLHEMFATTTAARRPLGWIVDLRGYGGGDMWAALAGLGPLLQGPAVGAFVVHDGRQEWIVERGAVRVAGGKAILDLQLPPEPPFRGPVAVLIGPSTAGAGEAVAIAFEGRPKTRFFGASTQGRDDSALVAHKLSDGTLLNLLGSRNADRNGVVYRGPIEPDKASPADDDSAPAREAAAWLQEQH
;
A
#
# COMPACT_ATOMS: atom_id res chain seq x y z
N MET A 1 82.50 -8.94 2.19
CA MET A 1 82.84 -10.05 1.28
C MET A 1 81.77 -10.10 0.25
N THR A 2 81.99 -9.47 -0.85
CA THR A 2 82.32 -9.96 -2.21
C THR A 2 81.07 -10.48 -2.95
N PHE A 3 80.58 -9.68 -3.88
CA PHE A 3 80.63 -9.78 -5.36
C PHE A 3 79.72 -10.92 -5.89
N THR A 4 78.84 -10.76 -6.91
CA THR A 4 79.20 -10.35 -8.26
C THR A 4 77.90 -10.00 -9.08
N ARG A 5 78.06 -9.06 -9.96
CA ARG A 5 77.19 -8.68 -11.09
C ARG A 5 77.10 -9.78 -12.15
N SER A 6 76.05 -9.86 -12.88
CA SER A 6 76.10 -10.21 -14.31
C SER A 6 75.05 -9.58 -15.09
N LEU A 7 75.45 -8.73 -16.03
CA LEU A 7 74.75 -8.19 -17.15
C LEU A 7 74.45 -9.28 -18.19
N PHE A 8 73.25 -9.26 -18.81
CA PHE A 8 73.16 -9.66 -20.23
C PHE A 8 72.23 -8.69 -20.98
N ARG A 9 72.80 -8.07 -21.96
CA ARG A 9 72.10 -7.30 -23.00
C ARG A 9 71.45 -8.26 -23.99
N CYS A 10 70.27 -7.94 -24.47
CA CYS A 10 69.85 -8.25 -25.83
C CYS A 10 68.96 -7.17 -26.38
N PHE A 11 69.38 -6.71 -27.54
CA PHE A 11 68.72 -5.79 -28.45
C PHE A 11 67.50 -6.44 -29.11
N GLY A 12 66.49 -5.64 -29.45
CA GLY A 12 65.55 -5.98 -30.54
C GLY A 12 64.19 -5.34 -30.43
N SER A 13 64.08 -4.18 -30.98
CA SER A 13 62.96 -3.60 -31.80
C SER A 13 61.51 -3.73 -31.38
N LEU A 14 60.90 -2.57 -31.21
CA LEU A 14 59.52 -2.13 -31.54
C LEU A 14 58.36 -3.07 -31.21
N ALA A 15 57.67 -2.72 -30.12
CA ALA A 15 56.21 -2.56 -30.05
C ALA A 15 55.90 -1.61 -28.90
N LEU A 16 55.63 -0.35 -29.23
CA LEU A 16 54.89 0.55 -28.36
C LEU A 16 53.47 0.04 -28.29
N ALA A 17 53.15 -0.65 -27.24
CA ALA A 17 51.76 -0.86 -26.81
C ALA A 17 51.76 -1.09 -25.31
N ALA A 18 51.25 -0.08 -24.60
CA ALA A 18 50.56 -0.17 -23.35
C ALA A 18 51.28 -0.93 -22.20
N CYS A 19 52.24 -0.30 -21.59
CA CYS A 19 52.52 -0.51 -20.17
C CYS A 19 51.94 0.66 -19.37
N ALA A 20 50.65 0.67 -19.26
CA ALA A 20 49.94 1.37 -18.20
C ALA A 20 49.04 0.40 -17.46
N ALA A 21 49.55 -0.81 -17.24
CA ALA A 21 49.09 -1.63 -16.13
C ALA A 21 49.90 -1.20 -14.92
N VAL A 22 49.56 -0.11 -14.32
CA VAL A 22 49.91 0.17 -12.95
C VAL A 22 49.31 -0.95 -12.16
N ALA A 23 50.19 -1.85 -11.75
CA ALA A 23 49.91 -2.79 -10.70
C ALA A 23 49.38 -1.99 -9.49
N HIS A 24 48.10 -1.89 -9.34
CA HIS A 24 47.46 -1.76 -8.05
C HIS A 24 47.64 -3.11 -7.39
N ALA A 25 48.78 -3.28 -6.76
CA ALA A 25 48.99 -4.32 -5.79
C ALA A 25 47.91 -4.17 -4.71
N GLY A 26 47.01 -5.11 -4.68
CA GLY A 26 46.40 -5.66 -3.50
C GLY A 26 45.93 -4.68 -2.44
N SER A 27 44.73 -4.19 -2.56
CA SER A 27 43.81 -4.34 -1.47
C SER A 27 42.74 -5.31 -1.99
N ASP A 28 42.57 -6.38 -1.30
CA ASP A 28 41.47 -7.33 -1.45
C ASP A 28 40.20 -6.61 -1.02
N VAL A 29 39.82 -5.65 -1.84
CA VAL A 29 38.53 -4.94 -1.71
C VAL A 29 37.51 -5.97 -2.16
N ARG A 30 37.07 -6.80 -1.22
CA ARG A 30 35.88 -7.62 -1.39
C ARG A 30 34.79 -6.67 -1.84
N SER A 31 34.25 -6.93 -3.01
CA SER A 31 33.07 -6.19 -3.46
C SER A 31 32.06 -6.20 -2.31
N PRO A 32 31.69 -5.05 -1.75
CA PRO A 32 30.94 -4.99 -0.51
C PRO A 32 29.56 -5.61 -0.63
N CYS A 33 29.03 -5.80 -1.83
CA CYS A 33 27.76 -6.44 -2.07
C CYS A 33 27.84 -7.60 -3.06
N SER A 34 27.06 -8.62 -2.79
CA SER A 34 26.85 -9.75 -3.69
C SER A 34 25.37 -9.88 -4.02
N LEU A 35 25.08 -10.16 -5.28
CA LEU A 35 23.75 -10.41 -5.78
C LEU A 35 23.55 -11.92 -5.93
N SER A 36 22.48 -12.45 -5.38
CA SER A 36 22.12 -13.85 -5.49
C SER A 36 20.65 -13.99 -5.91
N PRO A 37 20.32 -14.84 -6.90
CA PRO A 37 18.94 -15.16 -7.18
C PRO A 37 18.32 -15.89 -6.00
N ALA A 38 17.08 -15.53 -5.66
CA ALA A 38 16.35 -16.17 -4.57
C ALA A 38 15.40 -17.29 -5.07
N SER A 39 15.29 -17.53 -6.38
CA SER A 39 14.47 -18.59 -6.97
C SER A 39 15.08 -19.20 -8.22
N ASP A 40 14.75 -20.46 -8.52
CA ASP A 40 15.18 -21.21 -9.71
C ASP A 40 14.59 -20.69 -11.03
N GLU A 41 13.68 -19.71 -10.98
CA GLU A 41 13.06 -19.10 -12.17
C GLU A 41 13.91 -17.95 -12.76
N LEU A 42 15.07 -17.68 -12.18
CA LEU A 42 15.99 -16.64 -12.59
C LEU A 42 17.06 -17.19 -13.53
N VAL A 43 17.08 -16.69 -14.75
CA VAL A 43 18.17 -16.97 -15.69
C VAL A 43 19.25 -15.90 -15.53
N SER A 44 20.39 -16.28 -15.00
CA SER A 44 21.58 -15.42 -14.95
C SER A 44 22.30 -15.50 -16.29
N ASP A 45 22.33 -14.39 -17.01
CA ASP A 45 23.01 -14.30 -18.32
C ASP A 45 24.31 -13.46 -18.27
N ALA A 46 24.67 -12.97 -17.09
CA ALA A 46 25.79 -12.06 -16.94
C ALA A 46 27.00 -12.72 -16.24
N ALA A 47 28.13 -12.67 -16.91
CA ALA A 47 29.40 -13.21 -16.39
C ALA A 47 29.99 -12.39 -15.22
N ASP A 48 29.39 -11.24 -14.87
CA ASP A 48 29.89 -10.31 -13.85
C ASP A 48 29.33 -10.57 -12.43
N GLY A 49 28.34 -11.47 -12.29
CA GLY A 49 27.68 -11.77 -11.02
C GLY A 49 26.92 -10.61 -10.38
N ARG A 50 26.83 -9.46 -11.08
CA ARG A 50 26.19 -8.23 -10.61
C ARG A 50 24.90 -7.91 -11.38
N THR A 51 24.72 -8.54 -12.52
CA THR A 51 23.56 -8.33 -13.39
C THR A 51 22.76 -9.63 -13.50
N LEU A 52 21.48 -9.59 -13.19
CA LEU A 52 20.55 -10.71 -13.36
C LEU A 52 19.47 -10.32 -14.34
N ALA A 53 19.23 -11.20 -15.32
CA ALA A 53 18.11 -11.05 -16.26
C ALA A 53 16.94 -11.91 -15.81
N LEU A 54 15.76 -11.34 -15.83
CA LEU A 54 14.52 -11.97 -15.45
C LEU A 54 13.54 -12.03 -16.59
N ALA A 55 12.77 -13.11 -16.65
CA ALA A 55 11.57 -13.20 -17.45
C ALA A 55 10.40 -13.62 -16.54
N ALA A 56 9.44 -12.72 -16.36
CA ALA A 56 8.20 -13.04 -15.68
C ALA A 56 7.21 -13.63 -16.69
N HIS A 57 6.95 -14.92 -16.58
CA HIS A 57 6.04 -15.64 -17.49
C HIS A 57 4.67 -15.94 -16.89
N LYS A 58 4.48 -15.68 -15.57
CA LYS A 58 3.23 -15.99 -14.85
C LYS A 58 2.66 -14.75 -14.18
N PRO A 59 1.31 -14.64 -14.07
CA PRO A 59 0.68 -13.62 -13.24
C PRO A 59 1.22 -13.75 -11.81
N HIS A 60 1.62 -12.63 -11.22
CA HIS A 60 2.25 -12.60 -9.89
C HIS A 60 3.60 -13.33 -9.80
N ALA A 61 4.32 -13.50 -10.91
CA ALA A 61 5.69 -13.99 -10.86
C ALA A 61 6.51 -13.07 -9.95
N LEU A 62 6.98 -13.63 -8.86
CA LEU A 62 7.82 -12.95 -7.90
C LEU A 62 9.26 -13.27 -8.28
N ALA A 63 9.99 -12.24 -8.66
CA ALA A 63 11.42 -12.34 -8.82
C ALA A 63 12.08 -11.76 -7.59
N ASN A 64 12.81 -12.58 -6.88
CA ASN A 64 13.51 -12.19 -5.66
C ASN A 64 15.00 -12.23 -5.89
N TRP A 65 15.68 -11.12 -5.57
CA TRP A 65 17.11 -11.06 -5.45
C TRP A 65 17.50 -10.80 -4.01
N SER A 66 18.50 -11.48 -3.53
CA SER A 66 19.07 -11.22 -2.22
C SER A 66 20.39 -10.46 -2.39
N VAL A 67 20.47 -9.29 -1.79
CA VAL A 67 21.67 -8.47 -1.79
C VAL A 67 22.29 -8.53 -0.40
N ARG A 68 23.56 -8.96 -0.30
CA ARG A 68 24.34 -8.87 0.92
C ARG A 68 25.21 -7.64 0.87
N TRP A 69 25.27 -6.89 1.96
CA TRP A 69 26.15 -5.73 2.09
C TRP A 69 26.77 -5.64 3.49
N HIS A 70 27.66 -4.67 3.64
CA HIS A 70 28.19 -4.30 4.94
C HIS A 70 27.39 -3.17 5.56
N GLN A 71 27.34 -3.13 6.88
CA GLN A 71 26.57 -2.19 7.68
C GLN A 71 26.88 -0.73 7.33
N ARG A 72 25.86 0.13 7.30
CA ARG A 72 25.89 1.58 7.09
C ARG A 72 26.29 2.05 5.69
N GLU A 73 25.97 1.29 4.67
CA GLU A 73 26.25 1.68 3.30
C GLU A 73 24.97 1.98 2.54
N ARG A 74 25.08 2.88 1.57
CA ARG A 74 23.99 3.15 0.65
C ARG A 74 24.06 2.17 -0.50
N LEU A 75 22.95 1.49 -0.71
CA LEU A 75 22.79 0.56 -1.81
C LEU A 75 22.18 1.31 -3.01
N TRP A 76 22.87 1.29 -4.14
CA TRP A 76 22.33 1.77 -5.41
C TRP A 76 21.87 0.59 -6.23
N ILE A 77 20.61 0.65 -6.65
CA ILE A 77 19.98 -0.38 -7.47
C ILE A 77 19.59 0.25 -8.79
N THR A 78 20.09 -0.29 -9.87
CA THR A 78 19.64 0.05 -11.23
C THR A 78 18.79 -1.10 -11.74
N LEU A 79 17.52 -0.84 -11.95
CA LEU A 79 16.56 -1.79 -12.49
C LEU A 79 16.18 -1.35 -13.91
N ALA A 80 16.56 -2.15 -14.90
CA ALA A 80 16.16 -1.94 -16.29
C ALA A 80 15.09 -2.98 -16.64
N GLU A 81 13.92 -2.52 -17.02
CA GLU A 81 12.75 -3.33 -17.29
C GLU A 81 12.32 -3.17 -18.76
N THR A 82 11.98 -4.27 -19.40
CA THR A 82 11.51 -4.29 -20.79
C THR A 82 10.26 -5.15 -20.88
N ASN A 83 9.17 -4.56 -21.31
CA ASN A 83 8.00 -5.32 -21.73
C ASN A 83 8.26 -5.96 -23.09
N ARG A 84 8.39 -7.28 -23.14
CA ARG A 84 8.59 -8.06 -24.36
C ARG A 84 7.30 -8.55 -25.00
N GLY A 85 6.16 -8.29 -24.35
CA GLY A 85 4.83 -8.67 -24.83
C GLY A 85 4.25 -7.67 -25.80
N ASP A 86 3.24 -8.10 -26.55
CA ASP A 86 2.49 -7.30 -27.53
C ASP A 86 1.37 -6.46 -26.87
N ALA A 87 1.17 -6.58 -25.57
CA ALA A 87 0.20 -5.81 -24.78
C ALA A 87 0.89 -5.00 -23.68
N PRO A 88 0.29 -3.90 -23.21
CA PRO A 88 0.80 -3.17 -22.05
C PRO A 88 0.90 -4.08 -20.82
N ALA A 89 1.98 -3.94 -20.06
CA ALA A 89 2.23 -4.71 -18.83
C ALA A 89 2.40 -3.78 -17.63
N THR A 90 1.66 -4.03 -16.58
CA THR A 90 1.82 -3.33 -15.30
C THR A 90 2.77 -4.12 -14.41
N ILE A 91 3.78 -3.43 -13.90
CA ILE A 91 4.84 -3.98 -13.07
C ILE A 91 5.02 -3.13 -11.81
N GLN A 92 5.55 -3.75 -10.75
CA GLN A 92 5.84 -3.08 -9.51
C GLN A 92 7.14 -3.64 -8.93
N ALA A 93 8.09 -2.76 -8.66
CA ALA A 93 9.28 -3.10 -7.88
C ALA A 93 9.00 -2.95 -6.39
N ALA A 94 9.52 -3.86 -5.58
CA ALA A 94 9.44 -3.80 -4.14
C ALA A 94 10.78 -4.18 -3.51
N PHE A 95 11.05 -3.64 -2.34
CA PHE A 95 12.24 -3.90 -1.54
C PHE A 95 11.79 -4.41 -0.19
N ALA A 96 12.35 -5.51 0.25
CA ALA A 96 12.04 -6.08 1.55
C ALA A 96 13.34 -6.30 2.33
N THR A 97 13.36 -5.88 3.59
CA THR A 97 14.41 -6.23 4.55
C THR A 97 13.92 -7.37 5.43
N ASP A 98 14.84 -8.16 5.96
CA ASP A 98 14.56 -9.23 6.93
C ASP A 98 13.56 -10.28 6.43
N LEU A 99 13.88 -10.86 5.25
CA LEU A 99 13.13 -12.00 4.73
C LEU A 99 13.16 -13.16 5.71
N GLN A 100 11.98 -13.57 6.15
CA GLN A 100 11.80 -14.81 6.89
C GLN A 100 12.07 -16.01 5.96
N PRO A 101 12.43 -17.19 6.50
CA PRO A 101 12.68 -18.39 5.70
C PRO A 101 11.52 -18.84 4.80
N ASP A 102 10.30 -18.42 5.10
CA ASP A 102 9.07 -18.68 4.33
C ASP A 102 8.83 -17.64 3.21
N GLY A 103 9.73 -16.66 3.04
CA GLY A 103 9.61 -15.60 2.05
C GLY A 103 8.72 -14.42 2.50
N ALA A 104 8.12 -14.48 3.69
CA ALA A 104 7.41 -13.34 4.26
C ALA A 104 8.41 -12.26 4.69
N SER A 105 8.11 -11.00 4.45
CA SER A 105 8.91 -9.88 4.93
C SER A 105 8.13 -9.11 6.00
N THR A 106 8.83 -8.69 7.04
CA THR A 106 8.25 -7.87 8.10
C THR A 106 8.22 -6.39 7.75
N SER A 107 8.97 -5.98 6.73
CA SER A 107 8.95 -4.62 6.21
C SER A 107 9.31 -4.62 4.73
N GLY A 108 8.44 -4.05 3.91
CA GLY A 108 8.64 -3.93 2.47
C GLY A 108 8.34 -2.52 1.98
N LEU A 109 9.17 -2.01 1.10
CA LEU A 109 8.95 -0.75 0.39
C LEU A 109 8.61 -1.06 -1.06
N ALA A 110 7.40 -0.80 -1.49
CA ALA A 110 6.98 -0.98 -2.87
C ALA A 110 7.00 0.36 -3.62
N ALA A 111 7.60 0.36 -4.81
CA ALA A 111 7.43 1.47 -5.74
C ALA A 111 5.99 1.51 -6.26
N PRO A 112 5.47 2.66 -6.68
CA PRO A 112 4.19 2.72 -7.36
C PRO A 112 4.16 1.76 -8.56
N PRO A 113 3.04 1.05 -8.80
CA PRO A 113 2.87 0.28 -10.01
C PRO A 113 3.02 1.18 -11.24
N ARG A 114 3.69 0.69 -12.28
CA ARG A 114 3.80 1.40 -13.55
C ARG A 114 3.42 0.50 -14.72
N THR A 115 2.86 1.10 -15.77
CA THR A 115 2.47 0.39 -16.97
C THR A 115 3.46 0.71 -18.09
N LEU A 116 4.13 -0.32 -18.59
CA LEU A 116 4.98 -0.24 -19.78
C LEU A 116 4.14 -0.60 -21.01
N ALA A 117 4.18 0.27 -22.03
CA ALA A 117 3.61 -0.08 -23.33
C ALA A 117 4.27 -1.34 -23.91
N ALA A 118 3.62 -1.96 -24.89
CA ALA A 118 4.22 -3.09 -25.61
C ALA A 118 5.62 -2.69 -26.14
N HIS A 119 6.60 -3.55 -25.94
CA HIS A 119 8.00 -3.39 -26.33
C HIS A 119 8.75 -2.17 -25.74
N ALA A 120 8.14 -1.48 -24.78
CA ALA A 120 8.79 -0.36 -24.09
C ALA A 120 9.80 -0.84 -23.05
N SER A 121 10.85 -0.04 -22.86
CA SER A 121 11.84 -0.24 -21.81
C SER A 121 11.92 1.00 -20.92
N VAL A 122 12.21 0.78 -19.65
CA VAL A 122 12.50 1.83 -18.67
C VAL A 122 13.69 1.41 -17.83
N THR A 123 14.49 2.38 -17.42
CA THR A 123 15.58 2.17 -16.47
C THR A 123 15.35 3.08 -15.29
N GLU A 124 15.35 2.51 -14.12
CA GLU A 124 15.18 3.22 -12.86
C GLU A 124 16.43 3.02 -11.99
N ARG A 125 16.88 4.09 -11.38
CA ARG A 125 17.95 4.03 -10.39
C ARG A 125 17.38 4.39 -9.04
N LEU A 126 17.50 3.47 -8.11
CA LEU A 126 16.97 3.57 -6.76
C LEU A 126 18.13 3.57 -5.79
N SER A 127 18.03 4.35 -4.74
CA SER A 127 19.00 4.31 -3.66
C SER A 127 18.31 3.91 -2.36
N LEU A 128 18.92 3.00 -1.64
CA LEU A 128 18.40 2.49 -0.39
C LEU A 128 19.47 2.61 0.69
N TYR A 129 19.14 3.29 1.77
CA TYR A 129 19.90 3.18 2.99
C TYR A 129 19.42 1.95 3.76
N VAL A 130 20.34 1.15 4.20
CA VAL A 130 20.02 -0.09 4.89
C VAL A 130 20.31 0.07 6.37
N PRO A 131 19.34 -0.28 7.24
CA PRO A 131 19.53 -0.26 8.69
C PRO A 131 20.71 -1.13 9.15
N ASP A 132 21.33 -0.76 10.27
CA ASP A 132 22.50 -1.42 10.84
C ASP A 132 22.30 -2.92 11.16
N ASP A 133 21.07 -3.34 11.36
CA ASP A 133 20.68 -4.71 11.74
C ASP A 133 20.28 -5.58 10.55
N ALA A 134 20.00 -4.98 9.38
CA ALA A 134 19.63 -5.75 8.21
C ALA A 134 20.88 -6.27 7.48
N THR A 135 20.91 -7.57 7.20
CA THR A 135 22.04 -8.23 6.51
C THR A 135 21.74 -8.55 5.05
N THR A 136 20.47 -8.52 4.66
CA THR A 136 20.00 -8.80 3.30
C THR A 136 18.86 -7.89 2.93
N VAL A 137 18.81 -7.45 1.67
CA VAL A 137 17.63 -6.84 1.04
C VAL A 137 17.19 -7.74 -0.09
N ALA A 138 15.92 -8.07 -0.13
CA ALA A 138 15.31 -8.64 -1.31
C ALA A 138 14.82 -7.52 -2.22
N VAL A 139 15.14 -7.63 -3.49
CA VAL A 139 14.52 -6.83 -4.54
C VAL A 139 13.51 -7.73 -5.23
N GLN A 140 12.27 -7.28 -5.27
CA GLN A 140 11.15 -8.04 -5.81
C GLN A 140 10.58 -7.30 -7.02
N LEU A 141 10.31 -8.01 -8.08
CA LEU A 141 9.58 -7.47 -9.23
C LEU A 141 8.30 -8.26 -9.41
N HIS A 142 7.18 -7.56 -9.35
CA HIS A 142 5.85 -8.11 -9.51
C HIS A 142 5.30 -7.73 -10.88
N ALA A 143 4.88 -8.72 -11.68
CA ALA A 143 4.05 -8.48 -12.85
C ALA A 143 2.58 -8.54 -12.41
N LEU A 144 1.91 -7.38 -12.44
CA LEU A 144 0.51 -7.26 -12.01
C LEU A 144 -0.49 -7.57 -13.15
N SER A 145 -0.05 -7.49 -14.40
CA SER A 145 -0.87 -7.85 -15.56
C SER A 145 -0.81 -9.35 -15.82
N PRO A 146 -1.96 -10.05 -15.92
CA PRO A 146 -1.99 -11.46 -16.29
C PRO A 146 -1.33 -11.71 -17.65
N GLY A 147 -0.44 -12.69 -17.72
CA GLY A 147 0.25 -13.07 -18.98
C GLY A 147 1.31 -12.08 -19.46
N ALA A 148 1.70 -11.11 -18.64
CA ALA A 148 2.75 -10.18 -18.97
C ALA A 148 4.10 -10.90 -19.20
N THR A 149 4.79 -10.54 -20.28
CA THR A 149 6.16 -11.00 -20.55
C THR A 149 7.10 -9.83 -20.33
N VAL A 150 7.66 -9.73 -19.15
CA VAL A 150 8.59 -8.65 -18.76
C VAL A 150 9.96 -9.26 -18.52
N ALA A 151 10.97 -8.68 -19.15
CA ALA A 151 12.36 -8.94 -18.82
C ALA A 151 12.88 -7.80 -17.96
N ALA A 152 13.59 -8.13 -16.90
CA ALA A 152 14.23 -7.14 -16.05
C ALA A 152 15.69 -7.51 -15.83
N THR A 153 16.53 -6.49 -15.79
CA THR A 153 17.95 -6.60 -15.47
C THR A 153 18.20 -5.76 -14.22
N LEU A 154 18.78 -6.36 -13.21
CA LEU A 154 19.14 -5.70 -11.96
C LEU A 154 20.65 -5.54 -11.89
N ALA A 155 21.11 -4.32 -11.69
CA ALA A 155 22.49 -4.01 -11.33
C ALA A 155 22.55 -3.39 -9.96
N VAL A 156 23.50 -3.81 -9.14
CA VAL A 156 23.67 -3.33 -7.76
C VAL A 156 25.05 -2.74 -7.60
N GLU A 157 25.11 -1.52 -7.11
CA GLU A 157 26.35 -0.84 -6.73
C GLU A 157 26.28 -0.55 -5.23
N CYS A 158 27.30 -1.01 -4.50
CA CYS A 158 27.52 -0.62 -3.11
C CYS A 158 28.64 0.39 -3.04
N SER A 159 28.47 1.43 -2.21
CA SER A 159 29.57 2.35 -1.99
C SER A 159 30.59 1.74 -1.03
N ASP A 160 31.87 1.79 -1.37
CA ASP A 160 32.99 1.40 -0.50
C ASP A 160 33.23 2.43 0.62
N ARG A 161 32.48 3.51 0.63
CA ARG A 161 32.63 4.56 1.62
C ARG A 161 31.76 4.22 2.80
N ARG A 162 32.37 4.14 3.99
CA ARG A 162 31.65 4.38 5.23
C ARG A 162 30.80 5.61 4.97
N PHE A 163 29.51 5.48 5.26
CA PHE A 163 28.54 6.51 5.05
C PHE A 163 29.13 7.90 5.40
N ASP A 164 29.64 8.58 4.40
CA ASP A 164 29.77 10.00 4.38
C ASP A 164 28.44 10.47 3.82
N PRO A 165 27.59 11.15 4.62
CA PRO A 165 26.37 11.71 4.10
C PRO A 165 26.78 12.72 3.04
N GLY A 166 26.98 12.26 1.79
CA GLY A 166 27.31 13.08 0.67
C GLY A 166 26.38 14.29 0.66
N GLU A 167 26.87 15.46 0.31
CA GLU A 167 26.05 16.65 0.30
C GLU A 167 24.85 16.44 -0.62
N MET A 168 23.66 16.56 -0.06
CA MET A 168 22.45 16.69 -0.87
C MET A 168 22.57 17.89 -1.78
N THR A 169 22.06 17.82 -3.00
CA THR A 169 21.92 19.01 -3.82
C THR A 169 20.99 20.00 -3.11
N ARG A 170 21.21 21.30 -3.32
CA ARG A 170 20.35 22.33 -2.72
C ARG A 170 18.86 22.16 -3.07
N PRO A 171 18.50 21.85 -4.35
CA PRO A 171 17.10 21.56 -4.67
C PRO A 171 16.54 20.38 -3.91
N ALA A 172 17.26 19.25 -3.81
CA ALA A 172 16.80 18.07 -3.07
C ALA A 172 16.62 18.37 -1.56
N ALA A 173 17.54 19.12 -0.95
CA ALA A 173 17.43 19.53 0.44
C ALA A 173 16.20 20.41 0.70
N ALA A 174 15.94 21.38 -0.19
CA ALA A 174 14.77 22.26 -0.09
C ALA A 174 13.45 21.44 -0.24
N LEU A 175 13.42 20.49 -1.18
CA LEU A 175 12.27 19.63 -1.39
C LEU A 175 11.99 18.73 -0.19
N LEU A 176 13.03 18.16 0.42
CA LEU A 176 12.90 17.36 1.64
C LEU A 176 12.33 18.21 2.80
N ASP A 177 12.83 19.41 2.99
CA ASP A 177 12.34 20.30 4.04
C ASP A 177 10.87 20.68 3.84
N GLU A 178 10.47 20.96 2.61
CA GLU A 178 9.09 21.23 2.23
C GLU A 178 8.18 20.02 2.50
N ALA A 179 8.59 18.83 2.03
CA ALA A 179 7.84 17.60 2.22
C ALA A 179 7.68 17.22 3.69
N LEU A 180 8.77 17.30 4.48
CA LEU A 180 8.74 17.03 5.92
C LEU A 180 7.85 18.01 6.69
N LYS A 181 7.89 19.29 6.31
CA LYS A 181 7.03 20.32 6.91
C LYS A 181 5.55 20.02 6.67
N LEU A 182 5.18 19.70 5.42
CA LEU A 182 3.80 19.37 5.08
C LEU A 182 3.34 18.08 5.75
N TYR A 183 4.18 17.04 5.71
CA TYR A 183 3.88 15.77 6.35
C TYR A 183 3.68 15.94 7.86
N SER A 184 4.54 16.69 8.53
CA SER A 184 4.45 16.93 9.98
C SER A 184 3.22 17.76 10.38
N ALA A 185 2.72 18.62 9.47
CA ALA A 185 1.56 19.47 9.74
C ALA A 185 0.24 18.83 9.33
N GLY A 186 0.24 17.92 8.33
CA GLY A 186 -0.94 17.38 7.69
C GLY A 186 -1.23 15.91 7.97
N ALA A 187 -0.26 15.15 8.51
CA ALA A 187 -0.47 13.75 8.82
C ALA A 187 -1.58 13.56 9.87
N ALA A 188 -2.46 12.60 9.62
CA ALA A 188 -3.59 12.29 10.51
C ALA A 188 -3.16 11.91 11.92
N ASP A 189 -2.03 11.23 12.03
CA ASP A 189 -1.44 10.85 13.32
C ASP A 189 -0.24 11.73 13.65
N PRO A 190 -0.10 12.14 14.92
CA PRO A 190 1.14 12.77 15.37
C PRO A 190 2.29 11.78 15.18
N ILE A 191 3.40 12.24 14.60
CA ILE A 191 4.58 11.42 14.36
C ILE A 191 5.19 11.02 15.71
N PRO A 192 5.14 9.73 16.11
CA PRO A 192 5.79 9.29 17.34
C PRO A 192 7.28 9.57 17.25
N ASN A 193 7.87 10.18 18.30
CA ASN A 193 9.27 10.55 18.30
C ASN A 193 9.69 11.36 17.04
N ALA A 194 8.89 12.37 16.67
CA ALA A 194 9.02 13.13 15.42
C ALA A 194 10.47 13.56 15.11
N ARG A 195 11.22 13.96 16.14
CA ARG A 195 12.64 14.32 15.98
C ARG A 195 13.45 13.15 15.42
N GLN A 196 13.33 11.97 16.02
CA GLN A 196 14.08 10.78 15.60
C GLN A 196 13.64 10.32 14.21
N ALA A 197 12.35 10.32 13.92
CA ALA A 197 11.81 9.95 12.61
C ALA A 197 12.34 10.90 11.51
N ILE A 198 12.29 12.20 11.73
CA ILE A 198 12.83 13.21 10.80
C ILE A 198 14.35 13.04 10.62
N GLU A 199 15.09 12.77 11.69
CA GLU A 199 16.53 12.54 11.61
C GLU A 199 16.85 11.30 10.80
N THR A 200 16.11 10.21 10.99
CA THR A 200 16.22 9.00 10.17
C THR A 200 15.96 9.28 8.69
N VAL A 201 14.91 10.05 8.37
CA VAL A 201 14.61 10.43 6.98
C VAL A 201 15.73 11.27 6.37
N ARG A 202 16.29 12.19 7.13
CA ARG A 202 17.44 12.99 6.66
C ARG A 202 18.67 12.12 6.38
N VAL A 203 18.88 11.08 7.19
CA VAL A 203 19.92 10.08 6.95
C VAL A 203 19.58 9.28 5.68
N GLN A 204 18.35 8.86 5.50
CA GLN A 204 17.91 8.13 4.29
C GLN A 204 18.05 8.98 3.02
N ALA A 205 17.79 10.29 3.13
CA ALA A 205 17.90 11.22 2.01
C ALA A 205 19.32 11.73 1.78
N SER A 206 20.31 11.31 2.59
CA SER A 206 21.66 11.87 2.46
C SER A 206 22.26 11.55 1.10
N GLY A 207 22.90 12.55 0.48
CA GLY A 207 23.41 12.47 -0.87
C GLY A 207 22.34 12.47 -1.97
N ALA A 208 21.07 12.73 -1.64
CA ALA A 208 20.00 12.85 -2.61
C ALA A 208 20.31 13.91 -3.67
N GLN A 209 20.08 13.57 -4.94
CA GLN A 209 20.39 14.43 -6.06
C GLN A 209 19.13 15.09 -6.63
N ASP A 210 18.00 14.40 -6.55
CA ASP A 210 16.75 14.80 -7.18
C ASP A 210 15.50 14.39 -6.36
N ALA A 211 14.33 14.66 -6.93
CA ALA A 211 13.04 14.36 -6.32
C ALA A 211 12.78 12.86 -6.11
N SER A 212 13.35 12.00 -6.94
CA SER A 212 13.16 10.55 -6.82
C SER A 212 13.86 10.02 -5.58
N ASP A 213 15.06 10.49 -5.30
CA ASP A 213 15.79 10.16 -4.07
C ASP A 213 15.03 10.63 -2.82
N ILE A 214 14.44 11.83 -2.86
CA ILE A 214 13.61 12.36 -1.77
C ILE A 214 12.34 11.55 -1.60
N ALA A 215 11.68 11.16 -2.69
CA ALA A 215 10.48 10.34 -2.63
C ALA A 215 10.75 9.01 -1.93
N TRP A 216 11.89 8.37 -2.17
CA TRP A 216 12.28 7.14 -1.48
C TRP A 216 12.43 7.34 0.04
N ALA A 217 13.12 8.40 0.45
CA ALA A 217 13.29 8.71 1.87
C ALA A 217 11.94 8.98 2.56
N MET A 218 11.04 9.69 1.89
CA MET A 218 9.70 9.96 2.41
C MET A 218 8.82 8.71 2.47
N ARG A 219 8.88 7.83 1.46
CA ARG A 219 8.18 6.53 1.49
C ARG A 219 8.65 5.67 2.67
N TYR A 220 9.96 5.66 2.94
CA TYR A 220 10.48 4.99 4.14
C TYR A 220 9.86 5.54 5.43
N LEU A 221 9.74 6.88 5.57
CA LEU A 221 9.08 7.49 6.71
C LEU A 221 7.63 7.01 6.85
N MET A 222 6.86 7.10 5.77
CA MET A 222 5.46 6.72 5.74
C MET A 222 5.27 5.27 6.21
N ILE A 223 6.07 4.34 5.67
CA ILE A 223 6.02 2.93 6.05
C ILE A 223 6.42 2.71 7.51
N SER A 224 7.49 3.36 7.99
CA SER A 224 7.94 3.23 9.38
C SER A 224 6.89 3.72 10.39
N LEU A 225 5.99 4.59 9.95
CA LEU A 225 4.87 5.11 10.73
C LEU A 225 3.54 4.35 10.49
N HIS A 226 3.58 3.24 9.73
CA HIS A 226 2.39 2.50 9.31
C HIS A 226 1.38 3.37 8.54
N ASP A 227 1.88 4.39 7.84
CA ASP A 227 1.10 5.21 6.93
C ASP A 227 1.22 4.62 5.51
N PHE A 228 0.36 3.67 5.18
CA PHE A 228 0.32 2.99 3.88
C PHE A 228 -0.57 3.71 2.85
N HIS A 229 -1.08 4.89 3.20
CA HIS A 229 -2.04 5.64 2.40
C HIS A 229 -1.43 6.92 1.83
N SER A 230 -0.56 7.58 2.59
CA SER A 230 0.18 8.73 2.05
C SER A 230 1.10 8.30 0.93
N GLU A 231 1.22 9.15 -0.07
CA GLU A 231 2.02 8.90 -1.27
C GLU A 231 2.84 10.13 -1.62
N ILE A 232 4.07 9.92 -2.06
CA ILE A 232 4.87 10.97 -2.69
C ILE A 232 5.26 10.52 -4.09
N ARG A 233 5.01 11.39 -5.07
CA ARG A 233 5.24 11.12 -6.48
C ARG A 233 6.02 12.27 -7.12
N PRO A 234 7.26 12.04 -7.60
CA PRO A 234 8.04 13.02 -8.32
C PRO A 234 7.33 13.60 -9.53
N ALA A 235 7.64 14.85 -9.89
CA ALA A 235 7.09 15.49 -11.07
C ALA A 235 7.44 14.70 -12.34
N GLY A 236 6.43 14.45 -13.18
CA GLY A 236 6.60 13.67 -14.41
C GLY A 236 6.54 12.15 -14.24
N GLU A 237 6.51 11.64 -13.04
CA GLU A 237 6.19 10.23 -12.79
C GLU A 237 4.71 9.97 -13.14
N PRO A 238 4.42 8.98 -14.00
CA PRO A 238 3.04 8.72 -14.39
C PRO A 238 2.20 8.33 -13.17
N GLU A 239 0.97 8.79 -13.16
CA GLU A 239 0.00 8.32 -12.18
C GLU A 239 -0.14 6.80 -12.32
N ALA A 240 -0.01 6.08 -11.21
CA ALA A 240 -0.33 4.66 -11.21
C ALA A 240 -1.75 4.52 -11.79
N ALA A 241 -1.89 3.69 -12.83
CA ALA A 241 -3.20 3.46 -13.42
C ALA A 241 -4.13 3.05 -12.27
N ALA A 242 -5.19 3.84 -12.05
CA ALA A 242 -6.19 3.48 -11.06
C ALA A 242 -6.61 2.04 -11.36
N PRO A 243 -6.61 1.15 -10.34
CA PRO A 243 -7.05 -0.22 -10.56
C PRO A 243 -8.40 -0.14 -11.27
N ALA A 244 -8.56 -0.93 -12.34
CA ALA A 244 -9.79 -0.95 -13.11
C ALA A 244 -10.95 -1.07 -12.14
N VAL A 245 -11.80 -0.03 -12.09
CA VAL A 245 -12.95 -0.01 -11.19
C VAL A 245 -13.79 -1.22 -11.54
N ALA A 246 -13.86 -2.18 -10.63
CA ALA A 246 -14.73 -3.33 -10.83
C ALA A 246 -16.15 -2.83 -11.11
N PRO A 247 -16.87 -3.42 -12.07
CA PRO A 247 -18.22 -2.98 -12.37
C PRO A 247 -19.05 -3.02 -11.08
N VAL A 248 -19.77 -1.92 -10.82
CA VAL A 248 -20.67 -1.81 -9.66
C VAL A 248 -21.65 -2.97 -9.71
N ARG A 249 -21.54 -3.91 -8.79
CA ARG A 249 -22.56 -4.94 -8.62
C ARG A 249 -23.66 -4.36 -7.75
N PRO A 250 -24.93 -4.48 -8.15
CA PRO A 250 -26.02 -4.02 -7.31
C PRO A 250 -26.03 -4.78 -5.98
N ALA A 251 -26.39 -4.08 -4.92
CA ALA A 251 -26.67 -4.74 -3.65
C ALA A 251 -27.84 -5.72 -3.82
N THR A 252 -27.82 -6.79 -3.04
CA THR A 252 -28.89 -7.80 -3.04
C THR A 252 -29.39 -8.07 -1.62
N VAL A 253 -30.69 -8.36 -1.48
CA VAL A 253 -31.27 -8.80 -0.21
C VAL A 253 -31.96 -10.15 -0.40
N GLU A 254 -31.72 -11.05 0.53
CA GLU A 254 -32.34 -12.38 0.58
C GLU A 254 -32.88 -12.64 1.98
N MET A 255 -34.00 -13.38 2.05
CA MET A 255 -34.58 -13.79 3.34
C MET A 255 -34.53 -15.31 3.44
N HIS A 256 -33.90 -15.83 4.49
CA HIS A 256 -33.83 -17.25 4.77
C HIS A 256 -34.04 -17.48 6.28
N ASP A 257 -34.92 -18.39 6.66
CA ASP A 257 -35.23 -18.79 8.06
C ASP A 257 -35.45 -17.58 9.02
N GLY A 258 -36.13 -16.55 8.49
CA GLY A 258 -36.41 -15.33 9.27
C GLY A 258 -35.24 -14.37 9.40
N ILE A 259 -34.09 -14.62 8.77
CA ILE A 259 -32.92 -13.76 8.74
C ILE A 259 -32.82 -13.09 7.37
N ALA A 260 -32.64 -11.78 7.36
CA ALA A 260 -32.40 -11.01 6.16
C ALA A 260 -30.89 -10.87 5.92
N THR A 261 -30.40 -11.23 4.74
CA THR A 261 -29.01 -11.04 4.33
C THR A 261 -28.94 -9.97 3.25
N LEU A 262 -28.29 -8.85 3.58
CA LEU A 262 -27.99 -7.74 2.67
C LEU A 262 -26.52 -7.82 2.26
N ARG A 263 -26.25 -8.06 0.98
CA ARG A 263 -24.90 -8.07 0.42
C ARG A 263 -24.62 -6.77 -0.29
N LEU A 264 -23.52 -6.14 0.11
CA LEU A 264 -23.00 -4.95 -0.50
C LEU A 264 -21.77 -5.26 -1.35
N SER A 265 -21.55 -4.44 -2.36
CA SER A 265 -20.33 -4.49 -3.17
C SER A 265 -19.83 -3.07 -3.40
N THR A 266 -18.59 -2.96 -3.86
CA THR A 266 -17.92 -1.69 -4.14
C THR A 266 -18.81 -0.75 -4.94
N VAL A 267 -18.97 0.47 -4.44
CA VAL A 267 -19.60 1.59 -5.17
C VAL A 267 -18.48 2.39 -5.82
N GLY A 268 -18.36 2.33 -7.14
CA GLY A 268 -17.34 3.05 -7.90
C GLY A 268 -17.46 4.57 -7.75
N VAL A 269 -16.48 5.29 -8.31
CA VAL A 269 -16.59 6.75 -8.44
C VAL A 269 -17.69 7.04 -9.46
N THR A 270 -18.78 7.65 -9.00
CA THR A 270 -19.99 7.87 -9.80
C THR A 270 -20.49 9.30 -9.60
N THR A 271 -21.53 9.65 -10.30
CA THR A 271 -22.22 10.93 -10.12
C THR A 271 -23.04 10.93 -8.81
N GLU A 272 -23.33 12.12 -8.27
CA GLU A 272 -24.19 12.28 -7.09
C GLU A 272 -25.56 11.59 -7.29
N ALA A 273 -26.11 11.67 -8.50
CA ALA A 273 -27.40 11.04 -8.83
C ALA A 273 -27.34 9.51 -8.71
N GLU A 274 -26.23 8.87 -9.13
CA GLU A 274 -26.03 7.43 -9.00
C GLU A 274 -25.79 7.00 -7.56
N LEU A 275 -25.11 7.83 -6.77
CA LEU A 275 -24.93 7.61 -5.33
C LEU A 275 -26.27 7.70 -4.59
N LEU A 276 -27.10 8.66 -4.90
CA LEU A 276 -28.46 8.78 -4.34
C LEU A 276 -29.35 7.60 -4.75
N ASP A 277 -29.30 7.16 -6.02
CA ASP A 277 -30.03 5.98 -6.48
C ASP A 277 -29.59 4.70 -5.74
N TYR A 278 -28.28 4.51 -5.57
CA TYR A 278 -27.73 3.38 -4.82
C TYR A 278 -28.22 3.41 -3.35
N ALA A 279 -28.11 4.54 -2.69
CA ALA A 279 -28.54 4.72 -1.31
C ALA A 279 -30.04 4.49 -1.15
N ALA A 280 -30.86 5.02 -2.09
CA ALA A 280 -32.30 4.84 -2.10
C ALA A 280 -32.70 3.37 -2.24
N ARG A 281 -32.03 2.62 -3.12
CA ARG A 281 -32.26 1.18 -3.29
C ARG A 281 -31.91 0.38 -2.05
N LEU A 282 -30.81 0.68 -1.38
CA LEU A 282 -30.46 0.03 -0.11
C LEU A 282 -31.55 0.27 0.94
N HIS A 283 -32.00 1.51 1.06
CA HIS A 283 -33.08 1.87 1.98
C HIS A 283 -34.40 1.14 1.63
N GLU A 284 -34.77 1.09 0.36
CA GLU A 284 -35.94 0.38 -0.13
C GLU A 284 -35.89 -1.12 0.18
N MET A 285 -34.72 -1.76 -0.03
CA MET A 285 -34.50 -3.16 0.33
C MET A 285 -34.75 -3.40 1.82
N PHE A 286 -34.22 -2.52 2.69
CA PHE A 286 -34.49 -2.60 4.11
C PHE A 286 -35.98 -2.42 4.43
N ALA A 287 -36.61 -1.36 3.93
CA ALA A 287 -38.02 -1.00 4.21
C ALA A 287 -38.98 -2.09 3.74
N THR A 288 -38.84 -2.56 2.50
CA THR A 288 -39.71 -3.60 1.91
C THR A 288 -39.54 -4.93 2.61
N THR A 289 -38.31 -5.35 2.92
CA THR A 289 -38.03 -6.61 3.65
C THR A 289 -38.60 -6.55 5.05
N THR A 290 -38.43 -5.44 5.76
CA THR A 290 -38.96 -5.27 7.13
C THR A 290 -40.50 -5.21 7.15
N ALA A 291 -41.11 -4.60 6.17
CA ALA A 291 -42.59 -4.54 6.04
C ALA A 291 -43.21 -5.89 5.68
N ALA A 292 -42.59 -6.62 4.79
CA ALA A 292 -43.09 -7.94 4.34
C ALA A 292 -42.99 -9.02 5.40
N ARG A 293 -41.84 -9.10 6.08
CA ARG A 293 -41.55 -10.08 7.14
C ARG A 293 -40.58 -9.46 8.12
N ARG A 294 -41.02 -9.12 9.31
CA ARG A 294 -40.12 -8.55 10.33
C ARG A 294 -38.97 -9.54 10.61
N PRO A 295 -37.72 -9.23 10.17
CA PRO A 295 -36.62 -10.16 10.35
C PRO A 295 -36.30 -10.36 11.82
N LEU A 296 -35.89 -11.58 12.19
CA LEU A 296 -35.28 -11.87 13.48
C LEU A 296 -33.98 -11.06 13.63
N GLY A 297 -33.15 -11.03 12.59
CA GLY A 297 -31.92 -10.25 12.52
C GLY A 297 -31.51 -9.98 11.10
N TRP A 298 -30.44 -9.19 10.96
CA TRP A 298 -29.85 -8.86 9.67
C TRP A 298 -28.41 -9.39 9.62
N ILE A 299 -28.04 -9.93 8.47
CA ILE A 299 -26.64 -10.14 8.07
C ILE A 299 -26.32 -9.02 7.07
N VAL A 300 -25.28 -8.25 7.35
CA VAL A 300 -24.71 -7.26 6.43
C VAL A 300 -23.39 -7.80 5.90
N ASP A 301 -23.37 -8.25 4.66
CA ASP A 301 -22.21 -8.88 4.04
C ASP A 301 -21.38 -7.83 3.29
N LEU A 302 -20.24 -7.45 3.88
CA LEU A 302 -19.28 -6.49 3.35
C LEU A 302 -18.07 -7.14 2.70
N ARG A 303 -18.00 -8.46 2.60
CA ARG A 303 -16.83 -9.20 2.06
C ARG A 303 -16.51 -8.83 0.61
N GLY A 304 -17.46 -8.33 -0.16
CA GLY A 304 -17.26 -7.82 -1.51
C GLY A 304 -17.12 -6.30 -1.62
N TYR A 305 -17.01 -5.58 -0.52
CA TYR A 305 -16.98 -4.11 -0.50
C TYR A 305 -15.54 -3.59 -0.36
N GLY A 306 -14.82 -3.53 -1.47
CA GLY A 306 -13.39 -3.24 -1.53
C GLY A 306 -13.02 -1.77 -1.76
N GLY A 307 -13.89 -0.81 -1.48
CA GLY A 307 -13.60 0.62 -1.68
C GLY A 307 -14.75 1.40 -2.31
N GLY A 308 -14.49 2.62 -2.77
CA GLY A 308 -15.46 3.52 -3.40
C GLY A 308 -16.07 4.51 -2.42
N ASP A 309 -17.37 4.77 -2.53
CA ASP A 309 -18.08 5.76 -1.72
C ASP A 309 -18.74 5.15 -0.49
N MET A 310 -18.38 5.61 0.70
CA MET A 310 -19.00 5.16 1.95
C MET A 310 -20.33 5.84 2.26
N TRP A 311 -20.52 7.07 1.77
CA TRP A 311 -21.65 7.90 2.18
C TRP A 311 -22.96 7.36 1.64
N ALA A 312 -22.96 6.86 0.40
CA ALA A 312 -24.13 6.25 -0.20
C ALA A 312 -24.58 4.99 0.57
N ALA A 313 -23.62 4.16 1.00
CA ALA A 313 -23.93 2.99 1.82
C ALA A 313 -24.46 3.41 3.21
N LEU A 314 -23.82 4.37 3.88
CA LEU A 314 -24.26 4.85 5.20
C LEU A 314 -25.66 5.48 5.14
N ALA A 315 -25.97 6.26 4.08
CA ALA A 315 -27.29 6.84 3.88
C ALA A 315 -28.38 5.76 3.77
N GLY A 316 -28.14 4.74 2.94
CA GLY A 316 -29.11 3.66 2.73
C GLY A 316 -29.23 2.69 3.92
N LEU A 317 -28.14 2.47 4.66
CA LEU A 317 -28.11 1.60 5.85
C LEU A 317 -28.56 2.31 7.14
N GLY A 318 -28.91 3.61 7.08
CA GLY A 318 -29.24 4.42 8.25
C GLY A 318 -30.14 3.73 9.28
N PRO A 319 -31.25 3.07 8.90
CA PRO A 319 -32.11 2.35 9.83
C PRO A 319 -31.41 1.23 10.61
N LEU A 320 -30.38 0.59 10.03
CA LEU A 320 -29.62 -0.47 10.70
C LEU A 320 -28.53 0.05 11.64
N LEU A 321 -28.08 1.31 11.49
CA LEU A 321 -26.91 1.81 12.21
C LEU A 321 -27.20 2.26 13.67
N GLN A 322 -28.43 2.55 14.02
CA GLN A 322 -28.88 2.98 15.36
C GLN A 322 -28.13 4.21 15.92
N GLY A 323 -28.67 5.36 15.70
CA GLY A 323 -28.16 6.61 16.25
C GLY A 323 -27.54 7.51 15.20
N PRO A 324 -27.49 8.83 15.45
CA PRO A 324 -27.01 9.76 14.46
C PRO A 324 -25.49 9.71 14.27
N ALA A 325 -24.70 9.62 15.33
CA ALA A 325 -23.25 9.52 15.24
C ALA A 325 -22.85 8.06 15.10
N VAL A 326 -22.33 7.66 13.93
CA VAL A 326 -22.02 6.27 13.61
C VAL A 326 -20.53 6.00 13.52
N GLY A 327 -19.70 7.02 13.41
CA GLY A 327 -18.25 6.96 13.35
C GLY A 327 -17.67 8.36 13.30
N ALA A 328 -16.39 8.49 13.03
CA ALA A 328 -15.75 9.79 12.90
C ALA A 328 -14.47 9.70 12.06
N PHE A 329 -14.08 10.83 11.48
CA PHE A 329 -12.70 11.10 11.09
C PHE A 329 -11.96 11.71 12.28
N VAL A 330 -10.80 11.17 12.59
CA VAL A 330 -9.85 11.77 13.51
C VAL A 330 -8.78 12.47 12.67
N VAL A 331 -8.77 13.78 12.73
CA VAL A 331 -7.84 14.67 12.04
C VAL A 331 -6.84 15.22 13.04
N HIS A 332 -5.76 15.85 12.55
CA HIS A 332 -4.70 16.42 13.40
C HIS A 332 -5.25 17.29 14.55
N ASP A 333 -6.26 18.11 14.28
CA ASP A 333 -6.81 19.08 15.22
C ASP A 333 -8.14 18.67 15.85
N GLY A 334 -8.54 17.40 15.77
CA GLY A 334 -9.78 16.97 16.42
C GLY A 334 -10.49 15.80 15.79
N ARG A 335 -11.78 15.72 16.07
CA ARG A 335 -12.66 14.64 15.64
C ARG A 335 -13.85 15.21 14.89
N GLN A 336 -14.18 14.63 13.75
CA GLN A 336 -15.29 15.00 12.89
C GLN A 336 -16.26 13.82 12.77
N GLU A 337 -17.38 13.86 13.49
CA GLU A 337 -18.31 12.75 13.54
C GLU A 337 -19.08 12.57 12.22
N TRP A 338 -19.32 11.32 11.84
CA TRP A 338 -20.22 10.95 10.74
C TRP A 338 -21.63 10.87 11.27
N ILE A 339 -22.47 11.76 10.77
CA ILE A 339 -23.87 11.85 11.15
C ILE A 339 -24.74 11.24 10.06
N VAL A 340 -25.54 10.25 10.47
CA VAL A 340 -26.53 9.58 9.61
C VAL A 340 -27.91 9.79 10.22
N GLU A 341 -28.75 10.54 9.55
CA GLU A 341 -30.07 10.88 10.06
C GLU A 341 -31.09 11.01 8.92
N ARG A 342 -32.13 10.19 8.91
CA ARG A 342 -33.23 10.22 7.92
C ARG A 342 -32.74 10.11 6.47
N GLY A 343 -31.75 9.25 6.22
CA GLY A 343 -31.15 9.12 4.90
C GLY A 343 -30.22 10.25 4.47
N ALA A 344 -30.05 11.26 5.33
CA ALA A 344 -29.00 12.26 5.14
C ALA A 344 -27.72 11.84 5.84
N VAL A 345 -26.59 12.05 5.18
CA VAL A 345 -25.24 11.82 5.71
C VAL A 345 -24.43 13.10 5.63
N ARG A 346 -23.69 13.39 6.69
CA ARG A 346 -22.82 14.57 6.79
C ARG A 346 -21.71 14.37 7.81
N VAL A 347 -20.70 15.18 7.71
CA VAL A 347 -19.78 15.42 8.83
C VAL A 347 -20.45 16.41 9.79
N ALA A 348 -20.29 16.21 11.11
CA ALA A 348 -20.89 17.08 12.13
C ALA A 348 -20.55 18.55 11.87
N GLY A 349 -21.56 19.42 11.94
CA GLY A 349 -21.44 20.85 11.64
C GLY A 349 -21.36 21.20 10.15
N GLY A 350 -21.24 20.21 9.26
CA GLY A 350 -21.22 20.39 7.81
C GLY A 350 -22.59 20.29 7.15
N LYS A 351 -22.63 20.62 5.86
CA LYS A 351 -23.80 20.38 5.00
C LYS A 351 -23.96 18.88 4.73
N ALA A 352 -25.17 18.48 4.32
CA ALA A 352 -25.41 17.13 3.83
C ALA A 352 -24.49 16.85 2.62
N ILE A 353 -23.85 15.68 2.65
CA ILE A 353 -23.06 15.14 1.54
C ILE A 353 -24.01 14.43 0.58
N LEU A 354 -24.92 13.62 1.12
CA LEU A 354 -26.07 13.05 0.41
C LEU A 354 -27.31 13.18 1.30
N ASP A 355 -28.48 13.33 0.68
CA ASP A 355 -29.74 13.44 1.39
C ASP A 355 -30.87 12.79 0.59
N LEU A 356 -31.35 11.65 1.05
CA LEU A 356 -32.51 10.94 0.48
C LEU A 356 -33.84 11.58 0.80
N GLN A 357 -33.85 12.57 1.68
CA GLN A 357 -35.10 13.28 2.14
C GLN A 357 -36.17 12.32 2.67
N LEU A 358 -35.74 11.30 3.42
CA LEU A 358 -36.64 10.27 3.92
C LEU A 358 -37.51 10.81 5.11
N PRO A 359 -38.74 10.30 5.26
CA PRO A 359 -39.51 10.55 6.48
C PRO A 359 -38.83 9.93 7.70
N PRO A 360 -39.16 10.38 8.91
CA PRO A 360 -38.66 9.75 10.14
C PRO A 360 -39.08 8.27 10.18
N GLU A 361 -38.08 7.39 10.39
CA GLU A 361 -38.27 5.96 10.50
C GLU A 361 -37.63 5.45 11.79
N PRO A 362 -38.30 4.55 12.55
CA PRO A 362 -37.69 3.98 13.74
C PRO A 362 -36.51 3.07 13.36
N PRO A 363 -35.37 3.18 14.06
CA PRO A 363 -34.21 2.34 13.79
C PRO A 363 -34.51 0.88 14.14
N PHE A 364 -33.94 -0.04 13.40
CA PHE A 364 -33.95 -1.46 13.71
C PHE A 364 -33.14 -1.74 14.98
N ARG A 365 -33.78 -2.26 16.01
CA ARG A 365 -33.16 -2.52 17.33
C ARG A 365 -32.78 -3.99 17.55
N GLY A 366 -33.03 -4.84 16.58
CA GLY A 366 -32.66 -6.25 16.59
C GLY A 366 -31.16 -6.50 16.37
N PRO A 367 -30.74 -7.76 16.46
CA PRO A 367 -29.34 -8.12 16.28
C PRO A 367 -28.90 -7.99 14.80
N VAL A 368 -27.62 -7.61 14.60
CA VAL A 368 -27.00 -7.49 13.28
C VAL A 368 -25.66 -8.25 13.31
N ALA A 369 -25.49 -9.15 12.35
CA ALA A 369 -24.20 -9.76 12.08
C ALA A 369 -23.55 -9.07 10.88
N VAL A 370 -22.28 -8.71 11.00
CA VAL A 370 -21.51 -8.09 9.92
C VAL A 370 -20.47 -9.10 9.43
N LEU A 371 -20.47 -9.39 8.12
CA LEU A 371 -19.47 -10.26 7.52
C LEU A 371 -18.37 -9.41 6.89
N ILE A 372 -17.14 -9.65 7.30
CA ILE A 372 -15.93 -8.99 6.80
C ILE A 372 -14.92 -9.99 6.29
N GLY A 373 -13.96 -9.54 5.49
CA GLY A 373 -12.92 -10.40 4.94
C GLY A 373 -11.82 -9.60 4.22
N PRO A 374 -10.81 -10.30 3.65
CA PRO A 374 -9.63 -9.65 3.05
C PRO A 374 -9.94 -8.69 1.89
N SER A 375 -11.10 -8.80 1.27
CA SER A 375 -11.54 -7.86 0.23
C SER A 375 -12.41 -6.72 0.76
N THR A 376 -12.69 -6.68 2.07
CA THR A 376 -13.31 -5.51 2.71
C THR A 376 -12.23 -4.46 2.90
N ALA A 377 -12.34 -3.31 2.23
CA ALA A 377 -11.30 -2.28 2.21
C ALA A 377 -11.88 -0.88 2.08
N GLY A 378 -11.16 0.14 2.55
CA GLY A 378 -11.51 1.54 2.35
C GLY A 378 -12.93 1.88 2.79
N ALA A 379 -13.81 2.27 1.84
CA ALA A 379 -15.21 2.56 2.14
C ALA A 379 -15.94 1.36 2.79
N GLY A 380 -15.58 0.12 2.44
CA GLY A 380 -16.11 -1.07 3.10
C GLY A 380 -15.72 -1.16 4.57
N GLU A 381 -14.49 -0.78 4.91
CA GLU A 381 -14.03 -0.70 6.30
C GLU A 381 -14.72 0.43 7.06
N ALA A 382 -14.90 1.59 6.42
CA ALA A 382 -15.65 2.70 7.03
C ALA A 382 -17.10 2.31 7.35
N VAL A 383 -17.75 1.55 6.45
CA VAL A 383 -19.10 1.01 6.71
C VAL A 383 -19.05 -0.03 7.84
N ALA A 384 -18.06 -0.91 7.89
CA ALA A 384 -17.88 -1.84 9.01
C ALA A 384 -17.73 -1.09 10.35
N ILE A 385 -16.84 -0.08 10.40
CA ILE A 385 -16.64 0.80 11.55
C ILE A 385 -17.95 1.46 12.02
N ALA A 386 -18.84 1.82 11.10
CA ALA A 386 -20.14 2.40 11.47
C ALA A 386 -21.05 1.41 12.21
N PHE A 387 -20.80 0.11 12.11
CA PHE A 387 -21.48 -0.92 12.90
C PHE A 387 -20.78 -1.21 14.24
N GLU A 388 -19.50 -0.85 14.38
CA GLU A 388 -18.79 -1.02 15.65
C GLU A 388 -19.44 -0.20 16.78
N GLY A 389 -19.52 -0.79 17.95
CA GLY A 389 -20.20 -0.20 19.11
C GLY A 389 -21.71 -0.08 18.97
N ARG A 390 -22.33 -0.55 17.88
CA ARG A 390 -23.79 -0.67 17.80
C ARG A 390 -24.27 -1.81 18.70
N PRO A 391 -25.29 -1.61 19.55
CA PRO A 391 -25.83 -2.68 20.39
C PRO A 391 -26.28 -3.90 19.59
N LYS A 392 -26.03 -5.10 20.12
CA LYS A 392 -26.39 -6.39 19.50
C LYS A 392 -25.81 -6.55 18.09
N THR A 393 -24.56 -6.19 17.93
CA THR A 393 -23.81 -6.38 16.69
C THR A 393 -22.62 -7.31 16.94
N ARG A 394 -22.31 -8.16 15.97
CA ARG A 394 -21.18 -9.07 16.01
C ARG A 394 -20.58 -9.26 14.63
N PHE A 395 -19.25 -9.31 14.55
CA PHE A 395 -18.49 -9.46 13.33
C PHE A 395 -18.03 -10.89 13.12
N PHE A 396 -18.12 -11.37 11.87
CA PHE A 396 -17.77 -12.73 11.47
C PHE A 396 -16.91 -12.71 10.20
N GLY A 397 -16.02 -13.70 10.05
CA GLY A 397 -15.25 -13.91 8.84
C GLY A 397 -13.75 -13.85 9.06
N ALA A 398 -13.07 -13.01 8.33
CA ALA A 398 -11.62 -12.80 8.43
C ALA A 398 -11.29 -11.31 8.51
N SER A 399 -10.06 -11.01 8.90
CA SER A 399 -9.54 -9.63 8.96
C SER A 399 -9.75 -8.90 7.64
N THR A 400 -10.07 -7.62 7.71
CA THR A 400 -10.17 -6.74 6.54
C THR A 400 -8.81 -6.42 5.94
N GLN A 401 -8.76 -5.65 4.87
CA GLN A 401 -7.52 -5.29 4.21
C GLN A 401 -6.65 -4.31 5.02
N GLY A 402 -7.24 -3.53 5.93
CA GLY A 402 -6.52 -2.52 6.71
C GLY A 402 -6.27 -1.22 5.94
N ARG A 403 -7.05 -0.97 4.90
CA ARG A 403 -7.06 0.30 4.15
C ARG A 403 -8.20 1.15 4.63
N ASP A 404 -7.99 1.84 5.73
CA ASP A 404 -8.93 2.84 6.26
C ASP A 404 -8.80 4.16 5.50
N ASP A 405 -9.05 4.13 4.17
CA ASP A 405 -8.86 5.24 3.23
C ASP A 405 -9.80 6.42 3.56
N SER A 406 -9.37 7.25 4.46
CA SER A 406 -9.90 8.60 4.55
C SER A 406 -9.30 9.46 3.44
N ALA A 407 -10.00 10.53 3.06
CA ALA A 407 -9.62 11.37 1.94
C ALA A 407 -8.15 11.81 2.01
N LEU A 408 -7.40 11.52 0.96
CA LEU A 408 -6.04 12.04 0.78
C LEU A 408 -6.11 13.55 0.50
N VAL A 409 -5.26 14.31 1.16
CA VAL A 409 -5.08 15.74 0.90
C VAL A 409 -3.87 15.90 -0.03
N ALA A 410 -4.13 16.37 -1.24
CA ALA A 410 -3.09 16.56 -2.25
C ALA A 410 -2.34 17.88 -2.05
N HIS A 411 -1.02 17.81 -1.98
CA HIS A 411 -0.11 18.95 -1.94
C HIS A 411 0.82 18.88 -3.15
N LYS A 412 0.91 19.98 -3.90
CA LYS A 412 1.88 20.12 -4.98
C LYS A 412 3.09 20.88 -4.42
N LEU A 413 4.25 20.24 -4.41
CA LEU A 413 5.50 20.81 -3.96
C LEU A 413 6.08 21.79 -5.00
N SER A 414 7.10 22.54 -4.59
CA SER A 414 7.69 23.63 -5.38
C SER A 414 8.28 23.18 -6.72
N ASP A 415 8.75 21.94 -6.82
CA ASP A 415 9.28 21.33 -8.05
C ASP A 415 8.22 20.62 -8.92
N GLY A 416 6.97 20.58 -8.45
CA GLY A 416 5.86 19.87 -9.08
C GLY A 416 5.64 18.44 -8.59
N THR A 417 6.45 17.93 -7.65
CA THR A 417 6.22 16.68 -6.92
C THR A 417 4.87 16.73 -6.23
N LEU A 418 4.11 15.65 -6.26
CA LEU A 418 2.84 15.50 -5.55
C LEU A 418 3.05 14.74 -4.25
N LEU A 419 2.59 15.32 -3.15
CA LEU A 419 2.54 14.71 -1.84
C LEU A 419 1.07 14.58 -1.43
N ASN A 420 0.54 13.37 -1.50
CA ASN A 420 -0.80 13.03 -1.05
C ASN A 420 -0.72 12.53 0.38
N LEU A 421 -1.33 13.24 1.31
CA LEU A 421 -1.28 12.91 2.74
C LEU A 421 -2.59 12.30 3.19
N LEU A 422 -2.50 11.26 4.01
CA LEU A 422 -3.62 10.77 4.77
C LEU A 422 -4.09 11.86 5.74
N GLY A 423 -5.23 12.45 5.44
CA GLY A 423 -5.77 13.61 6.19
C GLY A 423 -6.49 13.24 7.48
N SER A 424 -6.93 11.97 7.62
CA SER A 424 -7.64 11.51 8.81
C SER A 424 -7.57 10.00 8.98
N ARG A 425 -7.82 9.53 10.21
CA ARG A 425 -8.08 8.12 10.54
C ARG A 425 -9.57 7.93 10.83
N ASN A 426 -10.06 6.74 10.55
CA ASN A 426 -11.42 6.38 10.93
C ASN A 426 -11.49 5.97 12.41
N ALA A 427 -12.56 6.36 13.07
CA ALA A 427 -12.88 5.92 14.43
C ALA A 427 -14.34 5.51 14.53
N ASP A 428 -14.62 4.54 15.39
CA ASP A 428 -15.99 4.14 15.69
C ASP A 428 -16.72 5.18 16.57
N ARG A 429 -17.98 4.96 16.82
CA ARG A 429 -18.81 5.81 17.69
C ARG A 429 -18.32 5.90 19.13
N ASN A 430 -17.56 4.93 19.60
CA ASN A 430 -16.96 4.88 20.95
C ASN A 430 -15.60 5.59 21.01
N GLY A 431 -15.04 5.98 19.87
CA GLY A 431 -13.77 6.69 19.75
C GLY A 431 -12.55 5.79 19.58
N VAL A 432 -12.74 4.51 19.31
CA VAL A 432 -11.64 3.61 18.94
C VAL A 432 -11.15 3.99 17.57
N VAL A 433 -9.87 4.35 17.45
CA VAL A 433 -9.22 4.73 16.17
C VAL A 433 -8.61 3.49 15.53
N TYR A 434 -8.93 3.29 14.26
CA TYR A 434 -8.41 2.17 13.47
C TYR A 434 -7.13 2.58 12.75
N ARG A 435 -6.11 1.70 12.82
CA ARG A 435 -4.78 1.90 12.20
C ARG A 435 -4.32 0.66 11.43
N GLY A 436 -5.23 -0.19 11.06
CA GLY A 436 -4.96 -1.45 10.37
C GLY A 436 -6.22 -2.26 10.21
N PRO A 437 -6.12 -3.56 9.87
CA PRO A 437 -7.26 -4.43 9.64
C PRO A 437 -8.26 -4.43 10.81
N ILE A 438 -9.54 -4.51 10.47
CA ILE A 438 -10.61 -4.78 11.43
C ILE A 438 -10.67 -6.30 11.62
N GLU A 439 -10.53 -6.73 12.87
CA GLU A 439 -10.60 -8.15 13.20
C GLU A 439 -12.05 -8.55 13.48
N PRO A 440 -12.52 -9.73 13.01
CA PRO A 440 -13.84 -10.21 13.36
C PRO A 440 -13.89 -10.70 14.82
N ASP A 441 -15.03 -10.53 15.49
CA ASP A 441 -15.28 -11.13 16.81
C ASP A 441 -15.21 -12.66 16.78
N LYS A 442 -15.52 -13.24 15.63
CA LYS A 442 -15.40 -14.65 15.35
C LYS A 442 -14.77 -14.90 14.01
N ALA A 443 -13.52 -15.34 14.03
CA ALA A 443 -12.85 -15.79 12.81
C ALA A 443 -13.47 -17.09 12.29
N SER A 444 -13.66 -17.15 10.97
CA SER A 444 -14.18 -18.33 10.26
C SER A 444 -13.06 -19.04 9.52
N PRO A 445 -13.19 -20.37 9.24
CA PRO A 445 -12.21 -21.10 8.46
C PRO A 445 -11.98 -20.47 7.07
N ALA A 446 -10.70 -20.32 6.69
CA ALA A 446 -10.30 -19.66 5.45
C ALA A 446 -10.67 -20.47 4.18
N ASP A 447 -10.85 -21.76 4.31
CA ASP A 447 -11.17 -22.71 3.24
C ASP A 447 -12.68 -22.90 3.01
N ASP A 448 -13.54 -22.20 3.78
CA ASP A 448 -14.99 -22.29 3.67
C ASP A 448 -15.65 -20.90 3.58
N ASP A 449 -15.82 -20.40 2.37
CA ASP A 449 -16.47 -19.10 2.09
C ASP A 449 -17.91 -18.99 2.64
N SER A 450 -18.56 -20.11 2.93
CA SER A 450 -19.93 -20.14 3.47
C SER A 450 -19.98 -20.13 4.99
N ALA A 451 -18.87 -20.43 5.67
CA ALA A 451 -18.81 -20.52 7.13
C ALA A 451 -19.24 -19.22 7.83
N PRO A 452 -18.77 -18.03 7.42
CA PRO A 452 -19.16 -16.79 8.09
C PRO A 452 -20.65 -16.56 8.11
N ALA A 453 -21.34 -16.84 6.99
CA ALA A 453 -22.79 -16.66 6.88
C ALA A 453 -23.56 -17.66 7.73
N ARG A 454 -23.13 -18.95 7.77
CA ARG A 454 -23.75 -19.97 8.62
C ARG A 454 -23.59 -19.64 10.11
N GLU A 455 -22.38 -19.23 10.52
CA GLU A 455 -22.07 -18.86 11.90
C GLU A 455 -22.84 -17.63 12.35
N ALA A 456 -22.95 -16.63 11.47
CA ALA A 456 -23.75 -15.43 11.71
C ALA A 456 -25.24 -15.78 11.86
N ALA A 457 -25.78 -16.63 10.98
CA ALA A 457 -27.17 -17.09 11.06
C ALA A 457 -27.45 -17.85 12.37
N ALA A 458 -26.58 -18.78 12.75
CA ALA A 458 -26.70 -19.49 14.01
C ALA A 458 -26.70 -18.54 15.22
N TRP A 459 -25.77 -17.59 15.27
CA TRP A 459 -25.73 -16.58 16.33
C TRP A 459 -27.01 -15.73 16.37
N LEU A 460 -27.55 -15.31 15.21
CA LEU A 460 -28.76 -14.53 15.16
C LEU A 460 -29.97 -15.34 15.71
N GLN A 461 -30.06 -16.64 15.45
CA GLN A 461 -31.10 -17.52 16.01
C GLN A 461 -30.99 -17.66 17.52
N GLU A 462 -29.80 -17.66 18.10
CA GLU A 462 -29.57 -17.71 19.54
C GLU A 462 -30.00 -16.43 20.28
N GLN A 463 -30.21 -15.31 19.57
CA GLN A 463 -30.63 -14.03 20.17
C GLN A 463 -32.15 -13.95 20.42
N HIS A 464 -32.91 -14.98 20.04
CA HIS A 464 -34.37 -15.08 20.17
C HIS A 464 -34.78 -16.28 20.98
#